data_4a955fffe465981e7ca556f6dba8e93f
#
_entry.id   4a955fffe465981e7ca556f6dba8e93f
#
_cell.length_a   1.000
_cell.length_b   1.000
_cell.length_c   1.000
_cell.angle_alpha   90.00
_cell.angle_beta   90.00
_cell.angle_gamma   90.00
#
_symmetry.space_group_name_H-M   'P 1'
#
loop_
_entity.id
_entity.type
_entity.pdbx_description
1 polymer ?
#
loop_
_entity_poly.entity_id
_entity_poly.type
_entity_poly.pdbx_seq_one_letter_code
_entity_poly.pdbx_strand_id
1 'polypeptide(L)'
;MAGIRQEPFGKTADGHEIMRYWLSDGVISVGILNLGGTIQSVLVPDRGGKMIDVALGYDDVHSYEVQDKFIGALIGRFGNSIARGKFSLDGKDYTLRTNDGRNHLHGRHGFDKRLWNVQTDGDSLVLTLTSPDGDEGYPGTLQVCVRYTAANRALIIDYQAQTDAPTLCNLTNHAYWNLSGHDAGSVGDQKITLNADYFTPVDNEAIPLGTLAPDTGTALDLRTPTAIGAHWDDPEEQLQNVGGYDHNFALRGSIGFLSPTAEVTSPATGITMQVAPVLYRQRAGRRSQG
;
A
#
# COMPACT_ATOMS: atom_id res chain seq x y z
N MET A 1 -13.19 11.86 -20.04
CA MET A 1 -12.96 13.30 -19.79
C MET A 1 -12.09 13.41 -18.56
N ALA A 2 -11.05 14.22 -18.60
CA ALA A 2 -10.21 14.48 -17.42
C ALA A 2 -11.02 15.19 -16.33
N GLY A 3 -10.62 14.98 -15.06
CA GLY A 3 -11.24 15.61 -13.90
C GLY A 3 -11.71 14.62 -12.83
N ILE A 4 -12.41 15.16 -11.83
CA ILE A 4 -12.93 14.38 -10.70
C ILE A 4 -14.46 14.32 -10.82
N ARG A 5 -15.02 13.12 -10.63
CA ARG A 5 -16.46 12.91 -10.42
C ARG A 5 -16.66 12.06 -9.17
N GLN A 6 -17.81 12.18 -8.54
CA GLN A 6 -18.16 11.36 -7.37
C GLN A 6 -19.50 10.68 -7.58
N GLU A 7 -19.67 9.54 -6.93
CA GLU A 7 -20.93 8.79 -6.92
C GLU A 7 -21.09 8.04 -5.61
N PRO A 8 -22.32 7.77 -5.16
CA PRO A 8 -22.56 6.87 -4.02
C PRO A 8 -22.03 5.48 -4.34
N PHE A 9 -21.30 4.88 -3.37
CA PHE A 9 -20.84 3.48 -3.47
C PHE A 9 -21.66 2.55 -2.58
N GLY A 10 -22.18 3.05 -1.46
CA GLY A 10 -23.02 2.32 -0.54
C GLY A 10 -23.05 2.94 0.85
N LYS A 11 -23.41 2.14 1.85
CA LYS A 11 -23.42 2.55 3.26
C LYS A 11 -22.78 1.48 4.12
N THR A 12 -22.08 1.91 5.18
CA THR A 12 -21.58 1.05 6.23
C THR A 12 -22.76 0.47 7.05
N ALA A 13 -22.48 -0.56 7.83
CA ALA A 13 -23.48 -1.20 8.70
C ALA A 13 -24.09 -0.23 9.73
N ASP A 14 -23.36 0.80 10.16
CA ASP A 14 -23.81 1.87 11.05
C ASP A 14 -24.40 3.08 10.31
N GLY A 15 -24.56 2.99 8.97
CA GLY A 15 -25.31 3.92 8.15
C GLY A 15 -24.54 5.08 7.54
N HIS A 16 -23.22 5.14 7.69
CA HIS A 16 -22.40 6.17 7.05
C HIS A 16 -22.34 5.98 5.53
N GLU A 17 -22.49 7.08 4.78
CA GLU A 17 -22.39 7.04 3.33
C GLU A 17 -20.93 6.88 2.86
N ILE A 18 -20.73 5.91 1.98
CA ILE A 18 -19.46 5.70 1.29
C ILE A 18 -19.60 6.22 -0.13
N MET A 19 -18.68 7.13 -0.46
CA MET A 19 -18.59 7.73 -1.78
C MET A 19 -17.39 7.16 -2.53
N ARG A 20 -17.55 6.93 -3.83
CA ARG A 20 -16.47 6.67 -4.75
C ARG A 20 -16.16 7.93 -5.55
N TYR A 21 -14.89 8.30 -5.54
CA TYR A 21 -14.34 9.42 -6.28
C TYR A 21 -13.51 8.90 -7.43
N TRP A 22 -13.88 9.26 -8.65
CA TRP A 22 -13.14 8.91 -9.85
C TRP A 22 -12.24 10.06 -10.24
N LEU A 23 -10.94 9.79 -10.29
CA LEU A 23 -9.92 10.69 -10.85
C LEU A 23 -9.57 10.22 -12.26
N SER A 24 -9.48 11.10 -13.23
CA SER A 24 -9.08 10.72 -14.58
C SER A 24 -8.25 11.81 -15.26
N ASP A 25 -7.20 11.39 -15.96
CA ASP A 25 -6.42 12.25 -16.86
C ASP A 25 -6.88 12.17 -18.33
N GLY A 26 -7.98 11.45 -18.58
CA GLY A 26 -8.52 11.20 -19.91
C GLY A 26 -8.01 9.90 -20.55
N VAL A 27 -6.99 9.25 -19.98
CA VAL A 27 -6.44 7.95 -20.42
C VAL A 27 -6.69 6.88 -19.39
N ILE A 28 -6.33 7.14 -18.13
CA ILE A 28 -6.60 6.26 -17.00
C ILE A 28 -7.72 6.83 -16.12
N SER A 29 -8.36 5.96 -15.35
CA SER A 29 -9.35 6.37 -14.35
C SER A 29 -9.16 5.56 -13.08
N VAL A 30 -9.17 6.24 -11.93
CA VAL A 30 -8.92 5.63 -10.62
C VAL A 30 -10.08 5.93 -9.69
N GLY A 31 -10.72 4.89 -9.17
CA GLY A 31 -11.81 4.98 -8.20
C GLY A 31 -11.27 4.88 -6.77
N ILE A 32 -11.49 5.92 -5.97
CA ILE A 32 -11.06 6.00 -4.56
C ILE A 32 -12.29 6.08 -3.67
N LEU A 33 -12.33 5.28 -2.59
CA LEU A 33 -13.37 5.35 -1.57
C LEU A 33 -12.92 6.25 -0.41
N ASN A 34 -13.88 6.95 0.22
CA ASN A 34 -13.63 7.62 1.49
C ASN A 34 -13.51 6.65 2.67
N LEU A 35 -13.92 5.39 2.54
CA LEU A 35 -13.63 4.32 3.49
C LEU A 35 -12.22 3.79 3.20
N GLY A 36 -11.34 3.91 4.19
CA GLY A 36 -9.95 3.44 4.10
C GLY A 36 -9.07 4.23 3.11
N GLY A 37 -9.57 5.28 2.46
CA GLY A 37 -8.87 5.92 1.35
C GLY A 37 -8.55 4.92 0.23
N THR A 38 -9.41 3.93 0.06
CA THR A 38 -9.17 2.71 -0.70
C THR A 38 -9.12 2.95 -2.20
N ILE A 39 -8.09 2.48 -2.88
CA ILE A 39 -8.08 2.31 -4.33
C ILE A 39 -8.99 1.12 -4.64
N GLN A 40 -10.20 1.42 -5.14
CA GLN A 40 -11.21 0.40 -5.42
C GLN A 40 -11.11 -0.15 -6.84
N SER A 41 -10.69 0.70 -7.80
CA SER A 41 -10.62 0.36 -9.22
C SER A 41 -9.56 1.20 -9.91
N VAL A 42 -8.84 0.61 -10.87
CA VAL A 42 -7.91 1.35 -11.74
C VAL A 42 -8.10 0.88 -13.17
N LEU A 43 -8.76 1.71 -13.96
CA LEU A 43 -9.05 1.44 -15.36
C LEU A 43 -7.91 1.97 -16.24
N VAL A 44 -7.31 1.09 -17.01
CA VAL A 44 -6.25 1.42 -17.97
C VAL A 44 -6.51 0.76 -19.33
N PRO A 45 -6.11 1.37 -20.46
CA PRO A 45 -6.30 0.74 -21.76
C PRO A 45 -5.28 -0.37 -21.97
N ASP A 46 -5.73 -1.52 -22.50
CA ASP A 46 -4.87 -2.57 -23.03
C ASP A 46 -4.26 -2.16 -24.41
N ARG A 47 -3.48 -3.05 -25.01
CA ARG A 47 -2.87 -2.83 -26.33
C ARG A 47 -3.89 -2.60 -27.46
N GLY A 48 -5.14 -3.04 -27.27
CA GLY A 48 -6.26 -2.86 -28.22
C GLY A 48 -7.10 -1.61 -27.90
N GLY A 49 -6.82 -0.90 -26.83
CA GLY A 49 -7.57 0.25 -26.35
C GLY A 49 -8.81 -0.10 -25.51
N LYS A 50 -9.03 -1.37 -25.17
CA LYS A 50 -10.08 -1.79 -24.25
C LYS A 50 -9.66 -1.42 -22.82
N MET A 51 -10.54 -0.76 -22.08
CA MET A 51 -10.32 -0.44 -20.67
C MET A 51 -10.40 -1.70 -19.82
N ILE A 52 -9.34 -1.95 -19.06
CA ILE A 52 -9.19 -3.09 -18.14
C ILE A 52 -9.07 -2.53 -16.73
N ASP A 53 -9.82 -3.08 -15.78
CA ASP A 53 -9.62 -2.82 -14.36
C ASP A 53 -8.48 -3.71 -13.86
N VAL A 54 -7.39 -3.09 -13.44
CA VAL A 54 -6.17 -3.79 -13.02
C VAL A 54 -5.97 -3.81 -11.51
N ALA A 55 -6.84 -3.20 -10.72
CA ALA A 55 -6.80 -3.24 -9.27
C ALA A 55 -7.83 -4.23 -8.70
N LEU A 56 -7.43 -5.05 -7.74
CA LEU A 56 -8.39 -5.88 -7.02
C LEU A 56 -9.22 -5.00 -6.09
N GLY A 57 -10.53 -5.17 -6.13
CA GLY A 57 -11.48 -4.43 -5.31
C GLY A 57 -12.79 -5.20 -5.15
N TYR A 58 -13.58 -4.79 -4.17
CA TYR A 58 -14.94 -5.31 -3.97
C TYR A 58 -15.97 -4.36 -4.55
N ASP A 59 -17.16 -4.88 -4.85
CA ASP A 59 -18.26 -4.11 -5.43
C ASP A 59 -19.22 -3.54 -4.39
N ASP A 60 -19.01 -3.84 -3.12
CA ASP A 60 -19.88 -3.42 -2.02
C ASP A 60 -19.10 -3.00 -0.76
N VAL A 61 -19.74 -2.17 0.07
CA VAL A 61 -19.15 -1.64 1.31
C VAL A 61 -18.95 -2.71 2.36
N HIS A 62 -19.90 -3.65 2.49
CA HIS A 62 -19.84 -4.69 3.52
C HIS A 62 -18.56 -5.52 3.39
N SER A 63 -18.19 -5.90 2.16
CA SER A 63 -16.95 -6.63 1.90
C SER A 63 -15.72 -5.87 2.38
N TYR A 64 -15.69 -4.54 2.23
CA TYR A 64 -14.62 -3.70 2.78
C TYR A 64 -14.64 -3.61 4.30
N GLU A 65 -15.80 -3.64 4.93
CA GLU A 65 -15.91 -3.62 6.40
C GLU A 65 -15.37 -4.91 7.03
N VAL A 66 -15.65 -6.07 6.45
CA VAL A 66 -15.34 -7.38 7.03
C VAL A 66 -14.03 -8.01 6.58
N GLN A 67 -13.46 -7.56 5.45
CA GLN A 67 -12.23 -8.13 4.89
C GLN A 67 -11.03 -7.88 5.83
N ASP A 68 -10.05 -8.80 5.79
CA ASP A 68 -8.82 -8.81 6.56
C ASP A 68 -7.54 -8.75 5.71
N LYS A 69 -7.68 -8.52 4.39
CA LYS A 69 -6.56 -8.49 3.43
C LYS A 69 -6.13 -7.08 3.06
N PHE A 70 -6.74 -6.06 3.65
CA PHE A 70 -6.40 -4.64 3.45
C PHE A 70 -6.48 -4.18 1.99
N ILE A 71 -7.28 -4.85 1.14
CA ILE A 71 -7.33 -4.65 -0.31
C ILE A 71 -7.54 -3.18 -0.66
N GLY A 72 -6.58 -2.60 -1.36
CA GLY A 72 -6.57 -1.23 -1.87
C GLY A 72 -6.42 -0.12 -0.84
N ALA A 73 -6.42 -0.44 0.46
CA ALA A 73 -6.55 0.54 1.52
C ALA A 73 -5.25 1.31 1.84
N LEU A 74 -5.40 2.51 2.39
CA LEU A 74 -4.32 3.21 3.09
C LEU A 74 -4.02 2.52 4.41
N ILE A 75 -2.75 2.28 4.65
CA ILE A 75 -2.25 1.60 5.84
C ILE A 75 -1.53 2.60 6.76
N GLY A 76 -1.86 2.54 8.02
CA GLY A 76 -1.26 3.33 9.09
C GLY A 76 -1.86 2.95 10.47
N ARG A 77 -1.17 3.36 11.57
CA ARG A 77 0.02 4.23 11.56
C ARG A 77 1.27 3.55 11.02
N PHE A 78 1.37 2.22 11.12
CA PHE A 78 2.58 1.48 10.78
C PHE A 78 2.24 0.31 9.86
N GLY A 79 2.69 0.40 8.63
CA GLY A 79 2.62 -0.68 7.64
C GLY A 79 3.61 -1.77 7.99
N ASN A 80 3.22 -3.03 7.75
CA ASN A 80 3.93 -4.23 8.13
C ASN A 80 3.80 -4.56 9.62
N SER A 81 4.55 -5.57 10.10
CA SER A 81 4.37 -6.23 11.39
C SER A 81 5.22 -5.60 12.50
N ILE A 82 4.66 -5.55 13.72
CA ILE A 82 5.40 -5.27 14.94
C ILE A 82 5.28 -6.49 15.85
N ALA A 83 6.41 -7.13 16.09
CA ALA A 83 6.51 -8.37 16.88
C ALA A 83 5.86 -8.20 18.25
N ARG A 84 4.92 -9.11 18.60
CA ARG A 84 4.17 -9.12 19.88
C ARG A 84 3.44 -7.80 20.19
N GLY A 85 3.27 -6.93 19.19
CA GLY A 85 2.71 -5.60 19.36
C GLY A 85 3.51 -4.71 20.30
N LYS A 86 4.83 -4.89 20.42
CA LYS A 86 5.65 -4.15 21.40
C LYS A 86 6.81 -3.43 20.72
N PHE A 87 7.05 -2.21 21.19
CA PHE A 87 8.22 -1.42 20.79
C PHE A 87 8.64 -0.49 21.92
N SER A 88 9.90 -0.04 21.90
CA SER A 88 10.43 0.99 22.79
C SER A 88 10.75 2.24 21.98
N LEU A 89 10.36 3.40 22.49
CA LEU A 89 10.63 4.69 21.87
C LEU A 89 11.02 5.70 22.96
N ASP A 90 12.17 6.34 22.82
CA ASP A 90 12.74 7.29 23.80
C ASP A 90 12.78 6.75 25.24
N GLY A 91 13.12 5.45 25.38
CA GLY A 91 13.25 4.78 26.68
C GLY A 91 11.93 4.40 27.36
N LYS A 92 10.79 4.55 26.67
CA LYS A 92 9.47 4.14 27.13
C LYS A 92 8.96 2.98 26.30
N ASP A 93 8.42 1.95 26.97
CA ASP A 93 7.81 0.80 26.32
C ASP A 93 6.34 1.05 26.00
N TYR A 94 5.94 0.61 24.83
CA TYR A 94 4.57 0.68 24.32
C TYR A 94 4.07 -0.70 23.94
N THR A 95 2.77 -0.92 24.15
CA THR A 95 2.09 -2.14 23.76
C THR A 95 0.91 -1.76 22.88
N LEU A 96 0.91 -2.30 21.67
CA LEU A 96 -0.15 -2.16 20.69
C LEU A 96 -1.14 -3.32 20.81
N ARG A 97 -2.35 -3.11 20.34
CA ARG A 97 -3.32 -4.20 20.19
C ARG A 97 -2.88 -5.12 19.04
N THR A 98 -3.09 -6.43 19.19
CA THR A 98 -2.69 -7.44 18.19
C THR A 98 -3.86 -7.83 17.29
N ASN A 99 -3.58 -8.23 16.05
CA ASN A 99 -4.57 -8.65 15.05
C ASN A 99 -4.04 -9.75 14.11
N ASP A 100 -2.78 -10.14 14.28
CA ASP A 100 -2.16 -11.23 13.54
C ASP A 100 -1.49 -12.17 14.54
N GLY A 101 -2.26 -13.13 15.04
CA GLY A 101 -1.85 -13.97 16.16
C GLY A 101 -1.46 -13.13 17.38
N ARG A 102 -0.19 -13.23 17.78
CA ARG A 102 0.40 -12.42 18.86
C ARG A 102 1.02 -11.10 18.38
N ASN A 103 0.99 -10.82 17.08
CA ASN A 103 1.65 -9.68 16.47
C ASN A 103 0.66 -8.57 16.12
N HIS A 104 1.18 -7.37 15.89
CA HIS A 104 0.42 -6.24 15.38
C HIS A 104 0.75 -6.06 13.90
N LEU A 105 -0.27 -6.03 13.06
CA LEU A 105 -0.14 -5.91 11.62
C LEU A 105 -0.93 -4.70 11.10
N HIS A 106 -0.30 -3.89 10.26
CA HIS A 106 -0.91 -2.82 9.46
C HIS A 106 -1.78 -1.82 10.23
N GLY A 107 -1.44 -1.56 11.50
CA GLY A 107 -2.22 -0.61 12.32
C GLY A 107 -3.48 -1.20 12.92
N ARG A 108 -3.79 -2.47 12.73
CA ARG A 108 -4.96 -3.23 13.21
C ARG A 108 -6.29 -2.66 12.66
N HIS A 109 -7.19 -2.11 13.51
CA HIS A 109 -8.33 -1.30 13.08
C HIS A 109 -7.85 0.11 12.73
N GLY A 110 -6.88 0.14 11.81
CA GLY A 110 -6.13 1.29 11.42
C GLY A 110 -6.86 2.14 10.38
N PHE A 111 -6.09 2.67 9.49
CA PHE A 111 -6.56 3.63 8.51
C PHE A 111 -7.47 3.02 7.44
N ASP A 112 -7.34 1.71 7.21
CA ASP A 112 -8.13 0.92 6.26
C ASP A 112 -9.63 0.83 6.58
N LYS A 113 -10.00 0.95 7.87
CA LYS A 113 -11.39 0.87 8.35
C LYS A 113 -11.99 2.23 8.72
N ARG A 114 -11.25 3.31 8.50
CA ARG A 114 -11.70 4.65 8.88
C ARG A 114 -12.35 5.39 7.73
N LEU A 115 -13.30 6.25 8.08
CA LEU A 115 -13.82 7.25 7.17
C LEU A 115 -12.84 8.43 7.12
N TRP A 116 -12.34 8.72 5.92
CA TRP A 116 -11.49 9.86 5.66
C TRP A 116 -12.32 11.07 5.26
N ASN A 117 -11.92 12.25 5.73
CA ASN A 117 -12.46 13.50 5.18
C ASN A 117 -11.85 13.71 3.80
N VAL A 118 -12.72 14.01 2.82
CA VAL A 118 -12.32 14.15 1.43
C VAL A 118 -12.61 15.56 0.93
N GLN A 119 -11.64 16.15 0.25
CA GLN A 119 -11.74 17.41 -0.45
C GLN A 119 -11.10 17.29 -1.83
N THR A 120 -11.54 18.11 -2.76
CA THR A 120 -10.90 18.25 -4.09
C THR A 120 -10.02 19.50 -4.11
N ASP A 121 -8.84 19.39 -4.71
CA ASP A 121 -7.94 20.52 -4.94
C ASP A 121 -7.40 20.43 -6.38
N GLY A 122 -8.00 21.18 -7.28
CA GLY A 122 -7.80 21.05 -8.72
C GLY A 122 -8.18 19.63 -9.19
N ASP A 123 -7.25 18.95 -9.84
CA ASP A 123 -7.42 17.57 -10.33
C ASP A 123 -7.00 16.51 -9.30
N SER A 124 -6.77 16.91 -8.05
CA SER A 124 -6.35 16.01 -6.97
C SER A 124 -7.46 15.80 -5.94
N LEU A 125 -7.50 14.58 -5.39
CA LEU A 125 -8.32 14.21 -4.25
C LEU A 125 -7.45 14.24 -3.00
N VAL A 126 -7.85 15.03 -2.00
CA VAL A 126 -7.13 15.19 -0.73
C VAL A 126 -7.91 14.53 0.39
N LEU A 127 -7.32 13.52 1.01
CA LEU A 127 -7.89 12.77 2.11
C LEU A 127 -7.16 13.13 3.40
N THR A 128 -7.91 13.44 4.46
CA THR A 128 -7.33 13.76 5.77
C THR A 128 -7.92 12.88 6.86
N LEU A 129 -7.06 12.50 7.80
CA LEU A 129 -7.43 11.71 8.97
C LEU A 129 -6.63 12.17 10.19
N THR A 130 -7.28 12.23 11.35
CA THR A 130 -6.61 12.41 12.65
C THR A 130 -6.71 11.12 13.44
N SER A 131 -5.57 10.59 13.84
CA SER A 131 -5.43 9.44 14.73
C SER A 131 -5.00 9.98 16.10
N PRO A 132 -5.85 9.94 17.14
CA PRO A 132 -5.58 10.57 18.44
C PRO A 132 -4.48 9.85 19.22
N ASP A 133 -3.94 10.51 20.24
CA ASP A 133 -3.01 9.89 21.20
C ASP A 133 -3.64 8.63 21.81
N GLY A 134 -2.86 7.53 21.88
CA GLY A 134 -3.31 6.23 22.38
C GLY A 134 -4.11 5.39 21.40
N ASP A 135 -4.36 5.87 20.18
CA ASP A 135 -5.05 5.12 19.12
C ASP A 135 -4.29 3.82 18.81
N GLU A 136 -4.98 2.66 18.93
CA GLU A 136 -4.43 1.29 18.85
C GLU A 136 -3.21 1.03 19.77
N GLY A 137 -2.87 1.96 20.69
CA GLY A 137 -1.76 1.94 21.61
C GLY A 137 -0.57 2.82 21.19
N TYR A 138 -0.65 3.50 20.05
CA TYR A 138 0.41 4.41 19.60
C TYR A 138 0.38 5.74 20.36
N PRO A 139 1.57 6.28 20.75
CA PRO A 139 1.66 7.59 21.39
C PRO A 139 1.49 8.75 20.41
N GLY A 140 1.05 9.87 20.92
CA GLY A 140 0.92 11.15 20.21
C GLY A 140 -0.25 11.19 19.23
N THR A 141 -0.75 12.39 18.97
CA THR A 141 -1.75 12.62 17.93
C THR A 141 -1.06 12.68 16.58
N LEU A 142 -1.51 11.89 15.59
CA LEU A 142 -1.00 11.90 14.23
C LEU A 142 -2.07 12.47 13.30
N GLN A 143 -1.74 13.56 12.62
CA GLN A 143 -2.54 14.09 11.51
C GLN A 143 -1.94 13.60 10.19
N VAL A 144 -2.77 13.02 9.34
CA VAL A 144 -2.35 12.46 8.05
C VAL A 144 -3.13 13.13 6.94
N CYS A 145 -2.41 13.47 5.88
CA CYS A 145 -2.97 13.95 4.63
C CYS A 145 -2.41 13.07 3.49
N VAL A 146 -3.30 12.53 2.67
CA VAL A 146 -2.93 11.75 1.48
C VAL A 146 -3.57 12.41 0.27
N ARG A 147 -2.75 12.69 -0.75
CA ARG A 147 -3.19 13.28 -2.01
C ARG A 147 -3.08 12.26 -3.12
N TYR A 148 -4.19 12.01 -3.81
CA TYR A 148 -4.24 11.21 -5.02
C TYR A 148 -4.39 12.12 -6.23
N THR A 149 -3.57 11.89 -7.26
CA THR A 149 -3.65 12.63 -8.54
C THR A 149 -3.49 11.65 -9.69
N ALA A 150 -4.41 11.73 -10.66
CA ALA A 150 -4.27 11.01 -11.94
C ALA A 150 -3.74 11.99 -12.99
N ALA A 151 -2.52 11.79 -13.45
CA ALA A 151 -1.87 12.67 -14.42
C ALA A 151 -0.82 11.92 -15.24
N ASN A 152 -0.71 12.23 -16.52
CA ASN A 152 0.31 11.65 -17.42
C ASN A 152 0.34 10.12 -17.42
N ARG A 153 -0.83 9.49 -17.40
CA ARG A 153 -1.02 8.02 -17.32
C ARG A 153 -0.44 7.41 -16.03
N ALA A 154 -0.35 8.20 -14.98
CA ALA A 154 0.15 7.76 -13.67
C ALA A 154 -0.86 8.09 -12.56
N LEU A 155 -0.94 7.20 -11.58
CA LEU A 155 -1.51 7.50 -10.27
C LEU A 155 -0.37 7.94 -9.35
N ILE A 156 -0.46 9.17 -8.86
CA ILE A 156 0.49 9.76 -7.92
C ILE A 156 -0.15 9.74 -6.55
N ILE A 157 0.57 9.25 -5.54
CA ILE A 157 0.12 9.20 -4.14
C ILE A 157 1.14 9.92 -3.27
N ASP A 158 0.77 11.09 -2.75
CA ASP A 158 1.61 11.88 -1.85
C ASP A 158 1.10 11.75 -0.41
N TYR A 159 2.02 11.45 0.51
CA TYR A 159 1.74 11.30 1.93
C TYR A 159 2.39 12.42 2.73
N GLN A 160 1.62 13.02 3.63
CA GLN A 160 2.10 13.97 4.63
C GLN A 160 1.58 13.56 6.00
N ALA A 161 2.44 13.62 7.00
CA ALA A 161 2.06 13.32 8.37
C ALA A 161 2.73 14.28 9.34
N GLN A 162 1.97 14.71 10.34
CA GLN A 162 2.43 15.58 11.42
C GLN A 162 1.99 15.00 12.76
N THR A 163 2.85 15.05 13.75
CA THR A 163 2.56 14.57 15.11
C THR A 163 2.95 15.60 16.16
N ASP A 164 2.27 15.59 17.31
CA ASP A 164 2.54 16.43 18.48
C ASP A 164 3.53 15.76 19.47
N ALA A 165 3.82 14.46 19.29
CA ALA A 165 4.78 13.72 20.10
C ALA A 165 5.51 12.64 19.28
N PRO A 166 6.67 12.12 19.73
CA PRO A 166 7.34 11.00 19.10
C PRO A 166 6.41 9.79 18.96
N THR A 167 6.32 9.22 17.76
CA THR A 167 5.48 8.07 17.45
C THR A 167 6.09 7.25 16.30
N LEU A 168 5.59 6.03 16.07
CA LEU A 168 5.88 5.27 14.86
C LEU A 168 4.96 5.74 13.74
N CYS A 169 5.54 5.96 12.56
CA CYS A 169 4.80 6.32 11.35
C CYS A 169 5.45 5.67 10.14
N ASN A 170 4.73 4.75 9.50
CA ASN A 170 5.12 4.09 8.26
C ASN A 170 3.86 3.90 7.40
N LEU A 171 3.58 4.85 6.52
CA LEU A 171 2.36 4.87 5.72
C LEU A 171 2.60 4.17 4.38
N THR A 172 1.58 3.43 3.91
CA THR A 172 1.59 2.82 2.59
C THR A 172 0.17 2.68 2.04
N ASN A 173 0.06 2.24 0.78
CA ASN A 173 -1.18 1.75 0.18
C ASN A 173 -1.05 0.26 -0.10
N HIS A 174 -2.10 -0.50 0.16
CA HIS A 174 -2.12 -1.95 0.04
C HIS A 174 -2.90 -2.41 -1.21
N ALA A 175 -2.71 -1.72 -2.34
CA ALA A 175 -3.33 -2.14 -3.59
C ALA A 175 -2.74 -3.46 -4.09
N TYR A 176 -3.63 -4.36 -4.54
CA TYR A 176 -3.28 -5.58 -5.24
C TYR A 176 -3.53 -5.39 -6.72
N TRP A 177 -2.61 -5.86 -7.56
CA TRP A 177 -2.61 -5.60 -8.98
C TRP A 177 -2.70 -6.89 -9.79
N ASN A 178 -3.58 -6.89 -10.79
CA ASN A 178 -3.62 -7.91 -11.84
C ASN A 178 -3.71 -7.21 -13.19
N LEU A 179 -2.59 -7.08 -13.89
CA LEU A 179 -2.54 -6.37 -15.18
C LEU A 179 -3.22 -7.13 -16.33
N SER A 180 -3.69 -8.35 -16.08
CA SER A 180 -4.55 -9.10 -17.01
C SER A 180 -6.04 -8.78 -16.83
N GLY A 181 -6.39 -8.11 -15.73
CA GLY A 181 -7.74 -7.80 -15.29
C GLY A 181 -7.97 -8.33 -13.87
N HIS A 182 -8.73 -7.60 -13.05
CA HIS A 182 -8.97 -7.97 -11.65
C HIS A 182 -9.65 -9.34 -11.49
N ASP A 183 -10.42 -9.75 -12.48
CA ASP A 183 -11.16 -11.02 -12.56
C ASP A 183 -10.49 -12.08 -13.46
N ALA A 184 -9.31 -11.81 -13.99
CA ALA A 184 -8.63 -12.68 -14.95
C ALA A 184 -7.95 -13.92 -14.33
N GLY A 185 -8.06 -14.13 -13.02
CA GLY A 185 -7.46 -15.24 -12.30
C GLY A 185 -6.00 -14.99 -11.93
N SER A 186 -5.13 -15.98 -12.15
CA SER A 186 -3.74 -15.96 -11.69
C SER A 186 -2.89 -14.84 -12.30
N VAL A 187 -1.97 -14.29 -11.51
CA VAL A 187 -0.92 -13.35 -11.94
C VAL A 187 0.38 -14.07 -12.36
N GLY A 188 0.42 -15.40 -12.31
CA GLY A 188 1.63 -16.20 -12.47
C GLY A 188 2.39 -15.95 -13.77
N ASP A 189 1.71 -15.63 -14.87
CA ASP A 189 2.33 -15.37 -16.19
C ASP A 189 2.86 -13.94 -16.33
N GLN A 190 2.53 -13.04 -15.41
CA GLN A 190 3.01 -11.66 -15.45
C GLN A 190 4.49 -11.63 -15.07
N LYS A 191 5.25 -10.81 -15.79
CA LYS A 191 6.67 -10.68 -15.59
C LYS A 191 6.94 -9.48 -14.69
N ILE A 192 7.71 -9.70 -13.62
CA ILE A 192 8.15 -8.67 -12.70
C ILE A 192 9.66 -8.47 -12.81
N THR A 193 10.08 -7.22 -12.66
CA THR A 193 11.49 -6.84 -12.46
C THR A 193 11.55 -5.90 -11.26
N LEU A 194 12.46 -6.16 -10.31
CA LEU A 194 12.69 -5.31 -9.15
C LEU A 194 14.12 -4.74 -9.16
N ASN A 195 14.24 -3.45 -8.91
CA ASN A 195 15.54 -2.79 -8.74
C ASN A 195 15.93 -2.81 -7.25
N ALA A 196 16.25 -4.01 -6.76
CA ALA A 196 16.68 -4.29 -5.39
C ALA A 196 17.85 -5.27 -5.42
N ASP A 197 18.69 -5.28 -4.38
CA ASP A 197 19.77 -6.26 -4.18
C ASP A 197 19.55 -7.08 -2.91
N TYR A 198 18.62 -6.63 -2.08
CA TYR A 198 18.37 -7.18 -0.76
C TYR A 198 16.88 -7.20 -0.48
N PHE A 199 16.48 -8.14 0.33
CA PHE A 199 15.15 -8.20 0.93
C PHE A 199 15.26 -8.30 2.46
N THR A 200 14.15 -8.13 3.15
CA THR A 200 14.03 -8.31 4.59
C THR A 200 13.57 -9.73 4.86
N PRO A 201 14.45 -10.65 5.33
CA PRO A 201 14.06 -12.01 5.66
C PRO A 201 13.14 -12.02 6.88
N VAL A 202 12.22 -12.99 6.88
CA VAL A 202 11.18 -13.15 7.89
C VAL A 202 11.21 -14.52 8.53
N ASP A 203 10.68 -14.63 9.75
CA ASP A 203 10.40 -15.91 10.39
C ASP A 203 9.06 -16.51 9.91
N ASN A 204 8.66 -17.64 10.48
CA ASN A 204 7.42 -18.33 10.15
C ASN A 204 6.13 -17.62 10.64
N GLU A 205 6.25 -16.49 11.32
CA GLU A 205 5.14 -15.58 11.67
C GLU A 205 5.18 -14.30 10.81
N ALA A 206 5.94 -14.32 9.68
CA ALA A 206 6.17 -13.17 8.82
C ALA A 206 6.79 -11.95 9.54
N ILE A 207 7.50 -12.17 10.65
CA ILE A 207 8.18 -11.11 11.37
C ILE A 207 9.58 -10.89 10.80
N PRO A 208 9.94 -9.65 10.40
CA PRO A 208 11.28 -9.32 9.93
C PRO A 208 12.36 -9.63 10.97
N LEU A 209 13.44 -10.30 10.52
CA LEU A 209 14.57 -10.69 11.39
C LEU A 209 15.50 -9.54 11.76
N GLY A 210 15.23 -8.31 11.28
CA GLY A 210 16.03 -7.11 11.58
C GLY A 210 17.33 -7.01 10.78
N THR A 211 17.50 -7.85 9.75
CA THR A 211 18.65 -7.86 8.83
C THR A 211 18.19 -7.67 7.39
N LEU A 212 19.14 -7.39 6.49
CA LEU A 212 18.94 -7.49 5.05
C LEU A 212 19.70 -8.71 4.53
N ALA A 213 19.04 -9.54 3.73
CA ALA A 213 19.64 -10.66 3.03
C ALA A 213 19.79 -10.35 1.54
N PRO A 214 20.88 -10.74 0.87
CA PRO A 214 21.00 -10.59 -0.57
C PRO A 214 19.99 -11.49 -1.28
N ASP A 215 19.37 -10.98 -2.34
CA ASP A 215 18.47 -11.74 -3.19
C ASP A 215 19.17 -12.63 -4.21
N THR A 216 20.43 -12.28 -4.53
CA THR A 216 21.27 -12.96 -5.53
C THR A 216 21.37 -14.46 -5.30
N GLY A 217 20.94 -15.23 -6.32
CA GLY A 217 21.01 -16.69 -6.29
C GLY A 217 19.88 -17.35 -5.49
N THR A 218 18.86 -16.61 -5.13
CA THR A 218 17.66 -17.09 -4.44
C THR A 218 16.45 -16.98 -5.37
N ALA A 219 15.33 -17.59 -5.02
CA ALA A 219 14.05 -17.42 -5.72
C ALA A 219 13.51 -15.96 -5.67
N LEU A 220 14.03 -15.14 -4.73
CA LEU A 220 13.70 -13.72 -4.61
C LEU A 220 14.56 -12.82 -5.51
N ASP A 221 15.47 -13.35 -6.33
CA ASP A 221 16.25 -12.57 -7.30
C ASP A 221 15.36 -12.17 -8.50
N LEU A 222 14.68 -11.06 -8.38
CA LEU A 222 13.78 -10.51 -9.40
C LEU A 222 14.40 -9.34 -10.20
N ARG A 223 15.73 -9.25 -10.27
CA ARG A 223 16.44 -8.17 -11.01
C ARG A 223 16.36 -8.32 -12.53
N THR A 224 15.94 -9.47 -13.03
CA THR A 224 15.64 -9.71 -14.45
C THR A 224 14.16 -10.05 -14.62
N PRO A 225 13.56 -9.81 -15.81
CA PRO A 225 12.16 -10.09 -16.03
C PRO A 225 11.81 -11.55 -15.76
N THR A 226 11.15 -11.83 -14.64
CA THR A 226 10.82 -13.17 -14.15
C THR A 226 9.29 -13.30 -14.06
N ALA A 227 8.73 -14.42 -14.53
CA ALA A 227 7.32 -14.70 -14.33
C ALA A 227 7.04 -14.88 -12.82
N ILE A 228 6.01 -14.23 -12.30
CA ILE A 228 5.69 -14.27 -10.86
C ILE A 228 5.50 -15.72 -10.39
N GLY A 229 4.88 -16.56 -11.21
CA GLY A 229 4.67 -17.97 -10.90
C GLY A 229 5.89 -18.88 -11.08
N ALA A 230 7.04 -18.36 -11.50
CA ALA A 230 8.18 -19.22 -11.83
C ALA A 230 8.79 -19.94 -10.62
N HIS A 231 8.72 -19.30 -9.46
CA HIS A 231 9.43 -19.75 -8.26
C HIS A 231 8.58 -19.73 -6.97
N TRP A 232 7.30 -19.35 -7.03
CA TRP A 232 6.50 -19.19 -5.80
C TRP A 232 6.27 -20.48 -5.01
N ASP A 233 6.43 -21.65 -5.66
CA ASP A 233 6.33 -22.98 -5.05
C ASP A 233 7.70 -23.61 -4.77
N ASP A 234 8.81 -22.88 -4.97
CA ASP A 234 10.15 -23.38 -4.72
C ASP A 234 10.33 -23.75 -3.24
N PRO A 235 11.12 -24.81 -2.92
CA PRO A 235 11.33 -25.27 -1.55
C PRO A 235 12.30 -24.38 -0.77
N GLU A 236 12.29 -23.08 -1.02
CA GLU A 236 13.10 -22.10 -0.30
C GLU A 236 12.41 -21.67 0.98
N GLU A 237 13.12 -21.67 2.11
CA GLU A 237 12.59 -21.39 3.44
C GLU A 237 11.79 -20.08 3.49
N GLN A 238 12.29 -19.03 2.86
CA GLN A 238 11.63 -17.72 2.88
C GLN A 238 10.29 -17.76 2.16
N LEU A 239 10.18 -18.44 1.03
CA LEU A 239 8.89 -18.59 0.34
C LEU A 239 7.92 -19.47 1.15
N GLN A 240 8.44 -20.52 1.81
CA GLN A 240 7.60 -21.39 2.65
C GLN A 240 7.08 -20.68 3.89
N ASN A 241 7.86 -19.78 4.50
CA ASN A 241 7.47 -19.04 5.69
C ASN A 241 6.20 -18.21 5.49
N VAL A 242 5.96 -17.71 4.26
CA VAL A 242 4.85 -16.80 3.95
C VAL A 242 3.93 -17.30 2.82
N GLY A 243 4.18 -18.51 2.31
CA GLY A 243 3.35 -19.12 1.25
C GLY A 243 3.52 -18.47 -0.12
N GLY A 244 4.71 -18.01 -0.46
CA GLY A 244 5.05 -17.37 -1.73
C GLY A 244 5.84 -16.06 -1.55
N TYR A 245 5.63 -15.10 -2.44
CA TYR A 245 6.27 -13.79 -2.35
C TYR A 245 5.45 -12.84 -1.45
N ASP A 246 5.92 -12.61 -0.22
CA ASP A 246 5.38 -11.59 0.70
C ASP A 246 6.51 -10.91 1.48
N HIS A 247 7.54 -10.49 0.74
CA HIS A 247 8.74 -9.92 1.31
C HIS A 247 8.86 -8.44 1.00
N ASN A 248 9.44 -7.71 1.94
CA ASN A 248 9.83 -6.32 1.73
C ASN A 248 11.21 -6.28 1.05
N PHE A 249 11.30 -5.60 -0.09
CA PHE A 249 12.54 -5.42 -0.85
C PHE A 249 13.18 -4.07 -0.53
N ALA A 250 14.49 -4.09 -0.31
CA ALA A 250 15.28 -2.87 -0.13
C ALA A 250 15.61 -2.28 -1.51
N LEU A 251 14.81 -1.31 -1.93
CA LEU A 251 14.88 -0.72 -3.25
C LEU A 251 16.17 0.11 -3.44
N ARG A 252 16.78 -0.01 -4.62
CA ARG A 252 17.84 0.92 -5.06
C ARG A 252 17.23 2.27 -5.41
N GLY A 253 17.91 3.34 -5.07
CA GLY A 253 17.50 4.70 -5.42
C GLY A 253 18.23 5.75 -4.61
N SER A 254 18.07 6.99 -5.01
CA SER A 254 18.63 8.14 -4.30
C SER A 254 17.55 8.82 -3.47
N ILE A 255 17.90 9.18 -2.23
CA ILE A 255 16.97 9.88 -1.33
C ILE A 255 16.55 11.21 -1.94
N GLY A 256 15.23 11.46 -1.97
CA GLY A 256 14.65 12.70 -2.51
C GLY A 256 14.43 12.69 -4.01
N PHE A 257 14.73 11.60 -4.71
CA PHE A 257 14.53 11.48 -6.14
C PHE A 257 13.52 10.37 -6.47
N LEU A 258 12.69 10.64 -7.48
CA LEU A 258 11.81 9.62 -8.06
C LEU A 258 12.68 8.63 -8.83
N SER A 259 12.65 7.35 -8.44
CA SER A 259 13.47 6.31 -9.06
C SER A 259 12.60 5.13 -9.45
N PRO A 260 12.61 4.68 -10.72
CA PRO A 260 11.93 3.44 -11.10
C PRO A 260 12.52 2.25 -10.33
N THR A 261 11.67 1.55 -9.60
CA THR A 261 12.10 0.48 -8.70
C THR A 261 11.46 -0.86 -9.00
N ALA A 262 10.32 -0.86 -9.68
CA ALA A 262 9.68 -2.08 -10.13
C ALA A 262 8.99 -1.86 -11.49
N GLU A 263 8.96 -2.92 -12.27
CA GLU A 263 8.18 -3.00 -13.50
C GLU A 263 7.45 -4.34 -13.54
N VAL A 264 6.16 -4.30 -13.86
CA VAL A 264 5.33 -5.50 -14.07
C VAL A 264 4.66 -5.41 -15.42
N THR A 265 4.71 -6.50 -16.21
CA THR A 265 4.08 -6.56 -17.54
C THR A 265 3.19 -7.79 -17.66
N SER A 266 1.95 -7.61 -18.14
CA SER A 266 1.05 -8.69 -18.51
C SER A 266 1.24 -9.08 -19.99
N PRO A 267 1.61 -10.32 -20.30
CA PRO A 267 1.66 -10.79 -21.67
C PRO A 267 0.27 -10.80 -22.34
N ALA A 268 -0.79 -11.01 -21.57
CA ALA A 268 -2.16 -11.13 -22.08
C ALA A 268 -2.69 -9.80 -22.63
N THR A 269 -2.55 -8.72 -21.87
CA THR A 269 -3.09 -7.39 -22.20
C THR A 269 -2.06 -6.47 -22.85
N GLY A 270 -0.75 -6.71 -22.62
CA GLY A 270 0.34 -5.80 -22.98
C GLY A 270 0.43 -4.57 -22.07
N ILE A 271 -0.33 -4.55 -20.96
CA ILE A 271 -0.23 -3.49 -19.96
C ILE A 271 1.08 -3.66 -19.20
N THR A 272 1.80 -2.55 -19.04
CA THR A 272 3.00 -2.46 -18.21
C THR A 272 2.78 -1.41 -17.14
N MET A 273 3.03 -1.78 -15.89
CA MET A 273 3.03 -0.87 -14.74
C MET A 273 4.46 -0.65 -14.25
N GLN A 274 4.83 0.60 -14.05
CA GLN A 274 6.08 0.98 -13.38
C GLN A 274 5.78 1.60 -12.04
N VAL A 275 6.57 1.25 -11.03
CA VAL A 275 6.51 1.83 -9.69
C VAL A 275 7.77 2.65 -9.45
N ALA A 276 7.58 3.91 -9.08
CA ALA A 276 8.68 4.84 -8.85
C ALA A 276 8.42 5.64 -7.57
N PRO A 277 8.87 5.16 -6.39
CA PRO A 277 8.75 5.92 -5.16
C PRO A 277 9.82 7.01 -5.07
N VAL A 278 9.52 8.06 -4.31
CA VAL A 278 10.53 8.97 -3.79
C VAL A 278 10.98 8.43 -2.44
N LEU A 279 12.26 8.09 -2.31
CA LEU A 279 12.82 7.60 -1.06
C LEU A 279 13.08 8.77 -0.12
N TYR A 280 12.51 8.75 1.09
CA TYR A 280 12.76 9.75 2.12
C TYR A 280 13.53 9.14 3.29
N ARG A 281 14.50 9.91 3.83
CA ARG A 281 15.02 9.67 5.17
C ARG A 281 14.03 10.25 6.16
N GLN A 282 13.46 9.45 7.05
CA GLN A 282 12.75 9.98 8.20
C GLN A 282 13.73 10.85 9.02
N ARG A 283 13.47 12.16 9.11
CA ARG A 283 14.17 13.03 10.05
C ARG A 283 13.37 12.97 11.34
N ALA A 284 13.97 12.46 12.41
CA ALA A 284 13.50 12.78 13.75
C ALA A 284 13.48 14.31 13.87
N GLY A 285 12.30 14.87 14.17
CA GLY A 285 12.15 16.31 14.33
C GLY A 285 13.13 16.82 15.37
N ARG A 286 14.02 17.76 14.99
CA ARG A 286 14.79 18.51 15.97
C ARG A 286 13.78 19.36 16.75
N ARG A 287 13.75 19.21 18.07
CA ARG A 287 13.16 20.22 18.94
C ARG A 287 13.80 21.55 18.56
N SER A 288 13.00 22.52 18.13
CA SER A 288 13.41 23.92 18.16
C SER A 288 13.67 24.26 19.63
N GLN A 289 14.92 24.43 20.00
CA GLN A 289 15.25 25.10 21.24
C GLN A 289 14.82 26.56 21.06
N GLY A 290 13.71 26.95 21.67
CA GLY A 290 13.35 28.32 21.94
C GLY A 290 13.95 28.76 23.26
#